data_45d4a19c0101cb83f4fb30877f56d3ce
#
_entry.id   45d4a19c0101cb83f4fb30877f56d3ce
#
_cell.length_a   1.000
_cell.length_b   1.000
_cell.length_c   1.000
_cell.angle_alpha   90.00
_cell.angle_beta   90.00
_cell.angle_gamma   90.00
#
_symmetry.space_group_name_H-M   'P 1'
#
loop_
_entity.id
_entity.type
_entity.pdbx_description
1 polymer ?
#
loop_
_entity_poly.entity_id
_entity_poly.type
_entity_poly.pdbx_seq_one_letter_code
_entity_poly.pdbx_strand_id
1 'polypeptide(L)'
;DLERSERLRRMREGTLGSIHSWELVTAVDGPGTRMTVFLNGCPLRCLYCHNPDTFLMKDGAPVSDTELLSRIARYRRIFRTTKGGITLSGGEVLMQPQFAKRILMGAKEMGVHTCIDTSGFLGANCDDEMLDAIDLVLLDVKSGNEETYKKATGRSLAPTIEFGDRIAARGGTTRMW
;
A
#
# COMPACT_ATOMS: atom_id res chain seq x y z
N ASP A 1 -4.35 26.97 2.06
CA ASP A 1 -4.60 25.80 1.19
C ASP A 1 -3.62 25.83 0.03
N LEU A 2 -3.00 24.66 -0.28
CA LEU A 2 -2.18 24.53 -1.48
C LEU A 2 -3.05 24.75 -2.70
N GLU A 3 -2.58 25.51 -3.67
CA GLU A 3 -3.24 25.60 -4.95
C GLU A 3 -3.42 24.19 -5.53
N ARG A 4 -4.52 23.95 -6.20
CA ARG A 4 -4.86 22.63 -6.76
C ARG A 4 -3.75 22.08 -7.66
N SER A 5 -3.11 22.92 -8.47
CA SER A 5 -1.99 22.56 -9.34
C SER A 5 -0.78 22.07 -8.55
N GLU A 6 -0.41 22.75 -7.49
CA GLU A 6 0.69 22.42 -6.60
C GLU A 6 0.42 21.09 -5.85
N ARG A 7 -0.81 20.92 -5.33
CA ARG A 7 -1.22 19.66 -4.70
C ARG A 7 -1.09 18.48 -5.67
N LEU A 8 -1.59 18.60 -6.88
CA LEU A 8 -1.51 17.55 -7.90
C LEU A 8 -0.07 17.25 -8.30
N ARG A 9 0.79 18.27 -8.39
CA ARG A 9 2.23 18.09 -8.66
C ARG A 9 2.88 17.26 -7.57
N ARG A 10 2.71 17.64 -6.31
CA ARG A 10 3.28 16.94 -5.15
C ARG A 10 2.77 15.51 -5.03
N MET A 11 1.51 15.25 -5.36
CA MET A 11 0.96 13.88 -5.38
C MET A 11 1.64 13.03 -6.47
N ARG A 12 1.88 13.59 -7.66
CA ARG A 12 2.60 12.89 -8.74
C ARG A 12 4.06 12.63 -8.38
N GLU A 13 4.72 13.54 -7.68
CA GLU A 13 6.09 13.40 -7.18
C GLU A 13 6.20 12.47 -5.96
N GLY A 14 5.07 12.11 -5.34
CA GLY A 14 5.02 11.29 -4.14
C GLY A 14 5.39 12.00 -2.84
N THR A 15 5.55 13.33 -2.86
CA THR A 15 5.82 14.12 -1.65
C THR A 15 4.56 14.46 -0.86
N LEU A 16 3.39 14.13 -1.42
CA LEU A 16 2.10 14.27 -0.77
C LEU A 16 1.23 13.05 -1.10
N GLY A 17 0.67 12.42 -0.10
CA GLY A 17 -0.31 11.33 -0.23
C GLY A 17 -1.69 11.75 0.26
N SER A 18 -2.70 10.98 -0.17
CA SER A 18 -4.05 11.05 0.34
C SER A 18 -4.29 9.87 1.27
N ILE A 19 -4.45 10.12 2.56
CA ILE A 19 -4.57 9.11 3.61
C ILE A 19 -5.98 9.17 4.20
N HIS A 20 -6.60 8.00 4.31
CA HIS A 20 -7.86 7.84 5.04
C HIS A 20 -7.62 7.89 6.55
N SER A 21 -6.79 6.97 7.03
CA SER A 21 -6.49 6.81 8.44
C SER A 21 -5.19 6.04 8.64
N TRP A 22 -4.78 5.92 9.87
CA TRP A 22 -3.72 5.00 10.27
C TRP A 22 -4.04 4.41 11.64
N GLU A 23 -3.65 3.18 11.85
CA GLU A 23 -3.80 2.45 13.10
C GLU A 23 -2.44 1.97 13.59
N LEU A 24 -2.23 2.04 14.88
CA LEU A 24 -1.07 1.48 15.55
C LEU A 24 -1.50 0.23 16.30
N VAL A 25 -0.61 -0.78 16.31
CA VAL A 25 -0.86 -2.05 17.02
C VAL A 25 -1.89 -2.95 16.31
N THR A 26 -1.83 -3.01 14.97
CA THR A 26 -2.52 -4.11 14.28
C THR A 26 -1.67 -5.39 14.39
N ALA A 27 -2.32 -6.53 14.42
CA ALA A 27 -1.68 -7.85 14.47
C ALA A 27 -2.13 -8.75 13.31
N VAL A 28 -2.93 -8.21 12.40
CA VAL A 28 -3.56 -8.96 11.29
C VAL A 28 -2.99 -8.59 9.91
N ASP A 29 -2.34 -7.44 9.81
CA ASP A 29 -1.84 -6.91 8.54
C ASP A 29 -0.35 -7.23 8.31
N GLY A 30 0.09 -8.41 8.71
CA GLY A 30 1.47 -8.89 8.61
C GLY A 30 2.10 -9.23 9.98
N PRO A 31 3.39 -9.60 10.01
CA PRO A 31 4.05 -10.08 11.21
C PRO A 31 4.33 -8.97 12.23
N GLY A 32 4.24 -9.33 13.50
CA GLY A 32 4.56 -8.46 14.64
C GLY A 32 3.56 -7.32 14.85
N THR A 33 3.91 -6.37 15.70
CA THR A 33 3.12 -5.16 15.90
C THR A 33 3.35 -4.19 14.74
N ARG A 34 2.27 -3.73 14.12
CA ARG A 34 2.36 -2.90 12.91
C ARG A 34 1.65 -1.56 13.05
N MET A 35 2.16 -0.59 12.33
CA MET A 35 1.42 0.59 11.95
C MET A 35 0.83 0.35 10.57
N THR A 36 -0.49 0.29 10.47
CA THR A 36 -1.18 0.18 9.18
C THR A 36 -1.66 1.56 8.75
N VAL A 37 -1.30 1.95 7.54
CA VAL A 37 -1.69 3.24 6.94
C VAL A 37 -2.65 2.94 5.79
N PHE A 38 -3.86 3.44 5.89
CA PHE A 38 -4.92 3.26 4.90
C PHE A 38 -4.93 4.45 3.93
N LEU A 39 -4.58 4.19 2.67
CA LEU A 39 -4.55 5.18 1.61
C LEU A 39 -5.91 5.30 0.93
N ASN A 40 -6.24 6.49 0.41
CA ASN A 40 -7.41 6.69 -0.43
C ASN A 40 -7.11 6.43 -1.91
N GLY A 41 -8.16 6.08 -2.63
CA GLY A 41 -8.16 5.72 -4.04
C GLY A 41 -8.18 4.21 -4.25
N CYS A 42 -9.17 3.73 -4.99
CA CYS A 42 -9.27 2.32 -5.39
C CYS A 42 -9.93 2.20 -6.77
N PRO A 43 -9.35 1.44 -7.70
CA PRO A 43 -9.95 1.20 -9.01
C PRO A 43 -11.00 0.10 -9.00
N LEU A 44 -11.06 -0.71 -7.94
CA LEU A 44 -12.03 -1.77 -7.76
C LEU A 44 -13.33 -1.24 -7.16
N ARG A 45 -14.41 -1.99 -7.34
CA ARG A 45 -15.73 -1.75 -6.73
C ARG A 45 -16.25 -3.04 -6.12
N CYS A 46 -15.47 -3.58 -5.19
CA CYS A 46 -15.79 -4.84 -4.55
C CYS A 46 -17.15 -4.80 -3.86
N LEU A 47 -18.00 -5.77 -4.13
CA LEU A 47 -19.35 -5.86 -3.56
C LEU A 47 -19.34 -6.00 -2.03
N TYR A 48 -18.26 -6.51 -1.46
CA TYR A 48 -18.04 -6.71 -0.02
C TYR A 48 -16.94 -5.80 0.55
N CYS A 49 -16.73 -4.61 -0.04
CA CYS A 49 -15.72 -3.68 0.43
C CYS A 49 -16.01 -3.25 1.88
N HIS A 50 -15.02 -3.40 2.76
CA HIS A 50 -15.14 -2.98 4.16
C HIS A 50 -14.92 -1.46 4.32
N ASN A 51 -14.20 -0.82 3.38
CA ASN A 51 -13.83 0.59 3.46
C ASN A 51 -14.26 1.36 2.19
N PRO A 52 -15.56 1.44 1.87
CA PRO A 52 -16.02 2.10 0.64
C PRO A 52 -15.73 3.61 0.61
N ASP A 53 -15.50 4.23 1.75
CA ASP A 53 -15.07 5.60 1.94
C ASP A 53 -13.63 5.87 1.48
N THR A 54 -12.84 4.83 1.22
CA THR A 54 -11.51 4.96 0.62
C THR A 54 -11.51 5.02 -0.91
N PHE A 55 -12.65 4.90 -1.58
CA PHE A 55 -12.68 4.80 -3.05
C PHE A 55 -12.11 6.02 -3.77
N LEU A 56 -12.31 7.22 -3.24
CA LEU A 56 -11.96 8.44 -3.92
C LEU A 56 -10.74 9.11 -3.30
N MET A 57 -9.76 9.42 -4.11
CA MET A 57 -8.54 10.13 -3.71
C MET A 57 -8.81 11.48 -3.01
N LYS A 58 -9.90 12.16 -3.38
CA LYS A 58 -10.26 13.47 -2.84
C LYS A 58 -10.77 13.43 -1.40
N ASP A 59 -11.24 12.27 -0.93
CA ASP A 59 -11.89 12.12 0.37
C ASP A 59 -10.88 11.91 1.51
N GLY A 60 -9.61 11.66 1.17
CA GLY A 60 -8.54 11.52 2.16
C GLY A 60 -7.88 12.84 2.56
N ALA A 61 -7.26 12.81 3.74
CA ALA A 61 -6.45 13.91 4.24
C ALA A 61 -5.10 13.97 3.49
N PRO A 62 -4.64 15.18 3.09
CA PRO A 62 -3.32 15.33 2.51
C PRO A 62 -2.24 15.23 3.60
N VAL A 63 -1.30 14.30 3.43
CA VAL A 63 -0.18 14.09 4.36
C VAL A 63 1.11 14.04 3.57
N SER A 64 2.16 14.75 4.03
CA SER A 64 3.46 14.70 3.37
C SER A 64 4.21 13.40 3.71
N ASP A 65 5.10 12.98 2.80
CA ASP A 65 5.99 11.84 3.03
C ASP A 65 6.85 12.04 4.28
N THR A 66 7.40 13.24 4.48
CA THR A 66 8.23 13.59 5.64
C THR A 66 7.45 13.53 6.96
N GLU A 67 6.20 13.97 6.97
CA GLU A 67 5.33 13.86 8.15
C GLU A 67 5.07 12.40 8.52
N LEU A 68 4.70 11.57 7.54
CA LEU A 68 4.42 10.16 7.79
C LEU A 68 5.69 9.41 8.22
N LEU A 69 6.83 9.65 7.56
CA LEU A 69 8.11 9.05 7.96
C LEU A 69 8.55 9.47 9.37
N SER A 70 8.34 10.74 9.74
CA SER A 70 8.59 11.21 11.11
C SER A 70 7.71 10.48 12.14
N ARG A 71 6.48 10.20 11.80
CA ARG A 71 5.55 9.42 12.63
C ARG A 71 6.03 7.97 12.78
N ILE A 72 6.38 7.31 11.69
CA ILE A 72 6.95 5.95 11.69
C ILE A 72 8.20 5.86 12.57
N ALA A 73 9.09 6.84 12.48
CA ALA A 73 10.33 6.88 13.24
C ALA A 73 10.11 6.84 14.76
N ARG A 74 9.02 7.43 15.27
CA ARG A 74 8.69 7.43 16.71
C ARG A 74 8.44 6.02 17.25
N TYR A 75 7.96 5.10 16.41
CA TYR A 75 7.59 3.75 16.80
C TYR A 75 8.66 2.69 16.43
N ARG A 76 9.80 3.12 15.86
CA ARG A 76 10.87 2.23 15.39
C ARG A 76 11.33 1.22 16.46
N ARG A 77 11.39 1.63 17.74
CA ARG A 77 11.79 0.74 18.85
C ARG A 77 10.78 -0.40 19.04
N ILE A 78 9.49 -0.08 19.02
CA ILE A 78 8.40 -1.07 19.15
C ILE A 78 8.47 -2.05 17.99
N PHE A 79 8.58 -1.58 16.77
CA PHE A 79 8.67 -2.43 15.59
C PHE A 79 9.86 -3.40 15.67
N ARG A 80 11.01 -2.92 16.10
CA ARG A 80 12.21 -3.76 16.26
C ARG A 80 12.01 -4.83 17.34
N THR A 81 11.45 -4.48 18.50
CA THR A 81 11.24 -5.40 19.62
C THR A 81 10.21 -6.48 19.28
N THR A 82 9.16 -6.12 18.57
CA THR A 82 8.05 -7.04 18.21
C THR A 82 8.26 -7.74 16.87
N LYS A 83 9.37 -7.47 16.17
CA LYS A 83 9.60 -7.91 14.78
C LYS A 83 8.48 -7.46 13.82
N GLY A 84 7.89 -6.30 14.13
CA GLY A 84 6.84 -5.69 13.36
C GLY A 84 7.36 -4.64 12.38
N GLY A 85 6.47 -3.75 11.94
CA GLY A 85 6.84 -2.70 10.97
C GLY A 85 5.66 -1.87 10.51
N ILE A 86 5.67 -1.48 9.26
CA ILE A 86 4.57 -0.78 8.63
C ILE A 86 3.87 -1.65 7.58
N THR A 87 2.58 -1.42 7.41
CA THR A 87 1.79 -1.91 6.29
C THR A 87 1.09 -0.72 5.62
N LEU A 88 1.26 -0.60 4.32
CA LEU A 88 0.46 0.32 3.52
C LEU A 88 -0.69 -0.48 2.91
N SER A 89 -1.90 -0.04 3.18
CA SER A 89 -3.16 -0.65 2.76
C SER A 89 -4.17 0.44 2.38
N GLY A 90 -5.47 0.19 2.49
CA GLY A 90 -6.53 1.18 2.32
C GLY A 90 -7.48 0.84 1.20
N GLY A 91 -7.67 1.75 0.26
CA GLY A 91 -8.37 1.47 -0.98
C GLY A 91 -7.54 0.54 -1.86
N GLU A 92 -6.53 1.09 -2.51
CA GLU A 92 -5.49 0.35 -3.24
C GLU A 92 -4.17 1.13 -3.15
N VAL A 93 -3.16 0.55 -2.53
CA VAL A 93 -1.87 1.21 -2.28
C VAL A 93 -1.18 1.65 -3.56
N LEU A 94 -1.29 0.86 -4.63
CA LEU A 94 -0.67 1.13 -5.94
C LEU A 94 -1.44 2.19 -6.77
N MET A 95 -2.49 2.77 -6.21
CA MET A 95 -3.12 3.99 -6.73
C MET A 95 -2.25 5.24 -6.48
N GLN A 96 -1.38 5.18 -5.47
CA GLN A 96 -0.44 6.24 -5.09
C GLN A 96 1.01 5.72 -5.10
N PRO A 97 1.53 5.21 -6.23
CA PRO A 97 2.77 4.43 -6.26
C PRO A 97 3.99 5.24 -5.83
N GLN A 98 4.09 6.51 -6.24
CA GLN A 98 5.26 7.34 -5.89
C GLN A 98 5.29 7.69 -4.40
N PHE A 99 4.14 7.98 -3.80
CA PHE A 99 4.03 8.22 -2.37
C PHE A 99 4.35 6.93 -1.57
N ALA A 100 3.74 5.81 -1.95
CA ALA A 100 4.00 4.53 -1.31
C ALA A 100 5.48 4.14 -1.40
N LYS A 101 6.11 4.29 -2.57
CA LYS A 101 7.53 4.03 -2.78
C LYS A 101 8.42 4.84 -1.83
N ARG A 102 8.18 6.15 -1.71
CA ARG A 102 8.95 7.03 -0.81
C ARG A 102 8.82 6.60 0.66
N ILE A 103 7.61 6.22 1.09
CA ILE A 103 7.38 5.75 2.46
C ILE A 103 8.08 4.42 2.71
N LEU A 104 7.97 3.46 1.80
CA LEU A 104 8.59 2.14 1.92
C LEU A 104 10.12 2.25 1.96
N MET A 105 10.72 3.04 1.05
CA MET A 105 12.17 3.27 1.03
C MET A 105 12.64 3.93 2.32
N GLY A 106 11.99 5.01 2.77
CA GLY A 106 12.36 5.69 4.00
C GLY A 106 12.19 4.82 5.26
N ALA A 107 11.16 3.97 5.30
CA ALA A 107 10.97 3.01 6.38
C ALA A 107 12.09 1.96 6.39
N LYS A 108 12.46 1.44 5.21
CA LYS A 108 13.53 0.46 5.07
C LYS A 108 14.89 1.03 5.48
N GLU A 109 15.20 2.27 5.12
CA GLU A 109 16.40 2.99 5.56
C GLU A 109 16.47 3.11 7.11
N MET A 110 15.33 3.21 7.77
CA MET A 110 15.23 3.21 9.24
C MET A 110 15.32 1.80 9.86
N GLY A 111 15.47 0.74 9.06
CA GLY A 111 15.48 -0.64 9.52
C GLY A 111 14.09 -1.15 9.97
N VAL A 112 13.01 -0.57 9.42
CA VAL A 112 11.62 -0.96 9.70
C VAL A 112 11.16 -1.92 8.61
N HIS A 113 10.59 -3.06 9.01
CA HIS A 113 9.99 -4.04 8.09
C HIS A 113 8.82 -3.43 7.34
N THR A 114 8.80 -3.61 6.03
CA THR A 114 7.84 -3.01 5.11
C THR A 114 6.89 -4.04 4.53
N CYS A 115 5.61 -3.70 4.49
CA CYS A 115 4.57 -4.52 3.91
C CYS A 115 3.62 -3.66 3.08
N ILE A 116 3.11 -4.22 1.99
CA ILE A 116 1.94 -3.69 1.29
C ILE A 116 0.82 -4.73 1.30
N ASP A 117 -0.40 -4.25 1.45
CA ASP A 117 -1.64 -5.00 1.27
C ASP A 117 -2.32 -4.46 0.02
N THR A 118 -2.43 -5.28 -1.01
CA THR A 118 -2.86 -4.87 -2.34
C THR A 118 -3.67 -5.95 -3.04
N SER A 119 -4.61 -5.54 -3.86
CA SER A 119 -5.29 -6.43 -4.79
C SER A 119 -4.40 -6.89 -5.95
N GLY A 120 -3.25 -6.24 -6.15
CA GLY A 120 -2.36 -6.47 -7.27
C GLY A 120 -2.87 -5.96 -8.62
N PHE A 121 -4.11 -5.44 -8.69
CA PHE A 121 -4.69 -4.97 -9.96
C PHE A 121 -3.87 -3.87 -10.62
N LEU A 122 -3.24 -2.99 -9.85
CA LEU A 122 -2.32 -1.96 -10.34
C LEU A 122 -0.84 -2.36 -10.22
N GLY A 123 -0.52 -3.65 -10.25
CA GLY A 123 0.84 -4.18 -10.08
C GLY A 123 1.87 -3.58 -11.04
N ALA A 124 1.44 -3.17 -12.24
CA ALA A 124 2.29 -2.47 -13.20
C ALA A 124 2.83 -1.12 -12.68
N ASN A 125 2.18 -0.50 -11.70
CA ASN A 125 2.63 0.74 -11.06
C ASN A 125 3.74 0.51 -10.02
N CYS A 126 3.99 -0.73 -9.63
CA CYS A 126 5.04 -1.11 -8.70
C CYS A 126 6.31 -1.44 -9.48
N ASP A 127 7.25 -0.52 -9.57
CA ASP A 127 8.52 -0.76 -10.24
C ASP A 127 9.46 -1.65 -9.40
N ASP A 128 10.58 -2.07 -9.98
CA ASP A 128 11.52 -2.98 -9.31
C ASP A 128 12.19 -2.35 -8.09
N GLU A 129 12.46 -1.06 -8.12
CA GLU A 129 13.01 -0.32 -6.99
C GLU A 129 12.01 -0.28 -5.82
N MET A 130 10.72 -0.11 -6.10
CA MET A 130 9.68 -0.21 -5.07
C MET A 130 9.59 -1.64 -4.52
N LEU A 131 9.66 -2.67 -5.37
CA LEU A 131 9.67 -4.07 -4.92
C LEU A 131 10.88 -4.37 -4.02
N ASP A 132 12.05 -3.81 -4.30
CA ASP A 132 13.25 -3.95 -3.46
C ASP A 132 13.08 -3.32 -2.07
N ALA A 133 12.19 -2.34 -1.96
CA ALA A 133 11.84 -1.71 -0.69
C ALA A 133 10.72 -2.42 0.09
N ILE A 134 10.17 -3.53 -0.44
CA ILE A 134 9.07 -4.29 0.17
C ILE A 134 9.61 -5.64 0.69
N ASP A 135 9.41 -5.90 1.98
CA ASP A 135 9.75 -7.20 2.59
C ASP A 135 8.62 -8.23 2.45
N LEU A 136 7.36 -7.76 2.44
CA LEU A 136 6.18 -8.62 2.35
C LEU A 136 5.07 -7.97 1.51
N VAL A 137 4.50 -8.75 0.60
CA VAL A 137 3.25 -8.41 -0.10
C VAL A 137 2.14 -9.32 0.42
N LEU A 138 1.08 -8.73 0.94
CA LEU A 138 -0.21 -9.40 1.16
C LEU A 138 -0.99 -9.21 -0.14
N LEU A 139 -1.08 -10.28 -0.94
CA LEU A 139 -1.77 -10.23 -2.23
C LEU A 139 -3.19 -10.76 -2.09
N ASP A 140 -4.15 -9.85 -2.05
CA ASP A 140 -5.56 -10.17 -1.92
C ASP A 140 -6.18 -10.51 -3.28
N VAL A 141 -6.10 -11.78 -3.66
CA VAL A 141 -6.73 -12.31 -4.87
C VAL A 141 -8.22 -12.52 -4.61
N LYS A 142 -9.06 -11.58 -5.00
CA LYS A 142 -10.52 -11.57 -4.71
C LYS A 142 -11.27 -12.79 -5.25
N SER A 143 -10.74 -13.46 -6.28
CA SER A 143 -11.19 -14.76 -6.80
C SER A 143 -10.14 -15.30 -7.77
N GLY A 144 -9.93 -16.61 -7.81
CA GLY A 144 -9.12 -17.27 -8.82
C GLY A 144 -9.87 -17.55 -10.14
N ASN A 145 -11.15 -17.20 -10.24
CA ASN A 145 -11.97 -17.37 -11.43
C ASN A 145 -12.30 -15.99 -12.02
N GLU A 146 -12.04 -15.82 -13.32
CA GLU A 146 -12.22 -14.53 -14.04
C GLU A 146 -13.65 -13.99 -13.94
N GLU A 147 -14.65 -14.84 -14.16
CA GLU A 147 -16.05 -14.41 -14.14
C GLU A 147 -16.45 -13.95 -12.74
N THR A 148 -16.07 -14.72 -11.72
CA THR A 148 -16.34 -14.39 -10.31
C THR A 148 -15.59 -13.15 -9.89
N TYR A 149 -14.31 -13.03 -10.28
CA TYR A 149 -13.49 -11.84 -10.00
C TYR A 149 -14.14 -10.58 -10.59
N LYS A 150 -14.58 -10.65 -11.86
CA LYS A 150 -15.23 -9.53 -12.52
C LYS A 150 -16.56 -9.16 -11.87
N LYS A 151 -17.37 -10.14 -11.47
CA LYS A 151 -18.62 -9.90 -10.72
C LYS A 151 -18.34 -9.24 -9.36
N ALA A 152 -17.32 -9.72 -8.64
CA ALA A 152 -16.99 -9.24 -7.30
C ALA A 152 -16.39 -7.84 -7.31
N THR A 153 -15.55 -7.51 -8.30
CA THR A 153 -14.68 -6.31 -8.28
C THR A 153 -14.99 -5.28 -9.36
N GLY A 154 -15.69 -5.69 -10.42
CA GLY A 154 -15.91 -4.89 -11.64
C GLY A 154 -14.69 -4.82 -12.58
N ARG A 155 -13.65 -5.64 -12.36
CA ARG A 155 -12.38 -5.62 -13.11
C ARG A 155 -11.96 -7.04 -13.53
N SER A 156 -10.93 -7.13 -14.41
CA SER A 156 -10.33 -8.39 -14.83
C SER A 156 -9.31 -8.91 -13.81
N LEU A 157 -9.15 -10.22 -13.74
CA LEU A 157 -8.21 -10.92 -12.85
C LEU A 157 -6.74 -10.83 -13.33
N ALA A 158 -6.52 -10.80 -14.64
CA ALA A 158 -5.19 -10.95 -15.24
C ALA A 158 -4.10 -10.05 -14.62
N PRO A 159 -4.30 -8.73 -14.40
CA PRO A 159 -3.26 -7.88 -13.80
C PRO A 159 -2.82 -8.33 -12.40
N THR A 160 -3.74 -8.87 -11.60
CA THR A 160 -3.44 -9.40 -10.26
C THR A 160 -2.54 -10.63 -10.35
N ILE A 161 -2.82 -11.55 -11.27
CA ILE A 161 -2.01 -12.76 -11.50
C ILE A 161 -0.63 -12.38 -12.03
N GLU A 162 -0.54 -11.48 -13.02
CA GLU A 162 0.73 -11.00 -13.56
C GLU A 162 1.63 -10.38 -12.47
N PHE A 163 1.04 -9.64 -11.54
CA PHE A 163 1.79 -9.08 -10.41
C PHE A 163 2.29 -10.17 -9.47
N GLY A 164 1.46 -11.15 -9.13
CA GLY A 164 1.84 -12.31 -8.30
C GLY A 164 2.99 -13.11 -8.94
N ASP A 165 2.88 -13.42 -10.24
CA ASP A 165 3.91 -14.13 -11.01
C ASP A 165 5.23 -13.36 -11.03
N ARG A 166 5.17 -12.03 -11.21
CA ARG A 166 6.34 -11.17 -11.17
C ARG A 166 7.05 -11.20 -9.82
N ILE A 167 6.31 -11.18 -8.71
CA ILE A 167 6.89 -11.29 -7.36
C ILE A 167 7.52 -12.68 -7.18
N ALA A 168 6.82 -13.74 -7.57
CA ALA A 168 7.31 -15.12 -7.46
C ALA A 168 8.62 -15.33 -8.26
N ALA A 169 8.72 -14.75 -9.45
CA ALA A 169 9.90 -14.84 -10.30
C ALA A 169 11.16 -14.15 -9.71
N ARG A 170 11.01 -13.25 -8.73
CA ARG A 170 12.14 -12.54 -8.09
C ARG A 170 12.94 -13.40 -7.11
N GLY A 171 12.51 -14.61 -6.82
CA GLY A 171 13.32 -15.59 -6.09
C GLY A 171 13.55 -15.31 -4.59
N GLY A 172 12.61 -14.64 -3.91
CA GLY A 172 12.54 -14.66 -2.43
C GLY A 172 13.13 -13.46 -1.69
N THR A 173 13.49 -12.37 -2.37
CA THR A 173 13.83 -11.10 -1.72
C THR A 173 12.58 -10.40 -1.16
N THR A 174 11.45 -10.53 -1.85
CA THR A 174 10.13 -10.06 -1.41
C THR A 174 9.26 -11.29 -1.15
N ARG A 175 8.74 -11.41 0.07
CA ARG A 175 7.79 -12.48 0.40
C ARG A 175 6.39 -12.11 -0.08
N MET A 176 5.58 -13.12 -0.38
CA MET A 176 4.18 -12.94 -0.74
C MET A 176 3.32 -13.92 0.06
N TRP A 177 2.23 -13.42 0.61
CA TRP A 177 1.18 -14.20 1.30
C TRP A 177 -0.16 -14.00 0.59
#